data_bd27bcacc15215925a01df3b70f6c6bb
#
_entry.id   bd27bcacc15215925a01df3b70f6c6bb
#
_cell.length_a   1.000
_cell.length_b   1.000
_cell.length_c   1.000
_cell.angle_alpha   90.00
_cell.angle_beta   90.00
_cell.angle_gamma   90.00
#
_symmetry.space_group_name_H-M   'P 1'
#
loop_
_entity.id
_entity.type
_entity.pdbx_description
1 polymer ?
#
loop_
_entity_poly.entity_id
_entity_poly.type
_entity_poly.pdbx_seq_one_letter_code
_entity_poly.pdbx_strand_id
1 'polypeptide(L)'
;MIPVIAPLTHDGQGNMLNTNADTMASETATALAELYDVTLVFAFEKPGVLSNPDDDTSVISTITASDFERLKADGTISGGMLPKISNALAAIQKGVKRVVITSAQAIGKSGGTTIKA
;
A
#
# COMPACT_ATOMS: atom_id res chain seq x y z
N MET A 1 21.34 8.28 -3.26
CA MET A 1 20.99 8.29 -1.83
C MET A 1 19.64 7.63 -1.61
N ILE A 2 19.54 6.76 -0.60
CA ILE A 2 18.28 6.12 -0.24
C ILE A 2 17.86 6.66 1.13
N PRO A 3 16.87 7.56 1.18
CA PRO A 3 16.39 8.07 2.47
C PRO A 3 15.56 7.02 3.21
N VAL A 4 15.68 6.99 4.53
CA VAL A 4 14.86 6.17 5.41
C VAL A 4 14.08 7.11 6.32
N ILE A 5 12.75 7.01 6.27
CA ILE A 5 11.85 7.92 6.98
C ILE A 5 11.15 7.16 8.10
N ALA A 6 11.27 7.66 9.32
CA ALA A 6 10.56 7.08 10.47
C ALA A 6 9.11 7.58 10.50
N PRO A 7 8.15 6.77 11.02
CA PRO A 7 6.74 7.19 11.14
C PRO A 7 6.53 8.10 12.36
N LEU A 8 7.39 9.10 12.49
CA LEU A 8 7.34 10.09 13.56
C LEU A 8 7.24 11.48 12.93
N THR A 9 6.36 12.29 13.45
CA THR A 9 6.17 13.67 13.00
C THR A 9 6.32 14.63 14.16
N HIS A 10 6.37 15.90 13.86
CA HIS A 10 6.59 16.97 14.84
C HIS A 10 5.56 18.07 14.61
N ASP A 11 5.01 18.62 15.70
CA ASP A 11 3.97 19.65 15.62
C ASP A 11 4.52 21.07 15.49
N GLY A 12 5.83 21.24 15.47
CA GLY A 12 6.46 22.55 15.44
C GLY A 12 6.56 23.22 16.81
N GLN A 13 6.10 22.56 17.87
CA GLN A 13 6.06 23.10 19.25
C GLN A 13 6.83 22.23 20.25
N GLY A 14 7.72 21.37 19.75
CA GLY A 14 8.56 20.52 20.59
C GLY A 14 7.96 19.15 20.91
N ASN A 15 6.81 18.79 20.35
CA ASN A 15 6.18 17.50 20.58
C ASN A 15 6.42 16.57 19.39
N MET A 16 6.85 15.34 19.66
CA MET A 16 6.92 14.27 18.66
C MET A 16 5.61 13.52 18.62
N LEU A 17 5.14 13.25 17.40
CA LEU A 17 3.87 12.57 17.15
C LEU A 17 4.13 11.24 16.46
N ASN A 18 3.46 10.18 16.92
CA ASN A 18 3.45 8.91 16.20
C ASN A 18 2.48 8.99 15.04
N THR A 19 2.94 8.61 13.86
CA THR A 19 2.12 8.61 12.65
C THR A 19 2.09 7.19 12.09
N ASN A 20 0.94 6.78 11.56
CA ASN A 20 0.82 5.48 10.90
C ASN A 20 1.82 5.39 9.74
N ALA A 21 2.61 4.31 9.69
CA ALA A 21 3.65 4.14 8.68
C ALA A 21 3.08 4.06 7.25
N ASP A 22 1.93 3.43 7.07
CA ASP A 22 1.26 3.35 5.77
C ASP A 22 0.85 4.75 5.29
N THR A 23 0.38 5.61 6.20
CA THR A 23 0.05 7.00 5.90
C THR A 23 1.30 7.79 5.50
N MET A 24 2.39 7.64 6.24
CA MET A 24 3.67 8.29 5.91
C MET A 24 4.16 7.89 4.53
N ALA A 25 4.10 6.59 4.22
CA ALA A 25 4.51 6.08 2.92
C ALA A 25 3.64 6.63 1.79
N SER A 26 2.32 6.65 1.98
CA SER A 26 1.36 7.17 0.99
C SER A 26 1.56 8.66 0.73
N GLU A 27 1.74 9.45 1.77
CA GLU A 27 1.96 10.90 1.65
C GLU A 27 3.30 11.20 0.98
N THR A 28 4.35 10.46 1.32
CA THR A 28 5.67 10.60 0.68
C THR A 28 5.57 10.26 -0.81
N ALA A 29 4.93 9.16 -1.15
CA ALA A 29 4.74 8.74 -2.54
C ALA A 29 3.94 9.78 -3.32
N THR A 30 2.89 10.33 -2.72
CA THR A 30 2.06 11.37 -3.34
C THR A 30 2.87 12.64 -3.64
N ALA A 31 3.71 13.07 -2.69
CA ALA A 31 4.55 14.24 -2.88
C ALA A 31 5.58 14.02 -3.99
N LEU A 32 6.20 12.85 -4.04
CA LEU A 32 7.19 12.50 -5.08
C LEU A 32 6.55 12.31 -6.45
N ALA A 33 5.28 11.94 -6.51
CA ALA A 33 4.58 11.68 -7.76
C ALA A 33 4.42 12.94 -8.63
N GLU A 34 4.56 14.13 -8.04
CA GLU A 34 4.58 15.38 -8.80
C GLU A 34 5.82 15.51 -9.69
N LEU A 35 6.92 14.84 -9.32
CA LEU A 35 8.21 14.95 -9.99
C LEU A 35 8.67 13.65 -10.64
N TYR A 36 8.16 12.52 -10.22
CA TYR A 36 8.63 11.20 -10.64
C TYR A 36 7.46 10.27 -10.95
N ASP A 37 7.74 9.22 -11.72
CA ASP A 37 6.86 8.06 -11.84
C ASP A 37 7.08 7.19 -10.61
N VAL A 38 6.16 7.24 -9.65
CA VAL A 38 6.32 6.57 -8.36
C VAL A 38 5.59 5.24 -8.35
N THR A 39 6.30 4.19 -7.90
CA THR A 39 5.70 2.93 -7.50
C THR A 39 5.86 2.82 -5.98
N LEU A 40 4.75 2.75 -5.26
CA LEU A 40 4.73 2.55 -3.82
C LEU A 40 4.63 1.06 -3.52
N VAL A 41 5.51 0.54 -2.67
CA VAL A 41 5.50 -0.87 -2.30
C VAL A 41 5.21 -0.98 -0.80
N PHE A 42 4.13 -1.66 -0.46
CA PHE A 42 3.85 -2.04 0.92
C PHE A 42 4.36 -3.47 1.15
N ALA A 43 5.26 -3.62 2.11
CA ALA A 43 5.80 -4.91 2.51
C ALA A 43 5.11 -5.38 3.78
N PHE A 44 4.68 -6.63 3.80
CA PHE A 44 4.08 -7.21 5.01
C PHE A 44 4.28 -8.73 5.06
N GLU A 45 3.54 -9.44 5.92
CA GLU A 45 3.77 -10.85 6.22
C GLU A 45 3.37 -11.80 5.09
N LYS A 46 2.36 -11.44 4.32
CA LYS A 46 1.81 -12.28 3.25
C LYS A 46 2.39 -11.90 1.90
N PRO A 47 2.37 -12.82 0.92
CA PRO A 47 2.94 -12.54 -0.41
C PRO A 47 2.14 -11.54 -1.24
N GLY A 48 0.96 -11.14 -0.80
CA GLY A 48 0.10 -10.19 -1.47
C GLY A 48 -1.28 -10.22 -0.83
N VAL A 49 -2.27 -9.67 -1.54
CA VAL A 49 -3.68 -9.77 -1.14
C VAL A 49 -4.18 -11.16 -1.55
N LEU A 50 -4.67 -11.93 -0.59
CA LEU A 50 -5.10 -13.31 -0.81
C LEU A 50 -6.61 -13.39 -1.00
N SER A 51 -7.06 -14.13 -1.99
CA SER A 51 -8.48 -14.46 -2.13
C SER A 51 -8.94 -15.43 -1.06
N ASN A 52 -8.02 -16.27 -0.56
CA ASN A 52 -8.23 -17.15 0.59
C ASN A 52 -7.10 -16.89 1.60
N PRO A 53 -7.40 -16.33 2.80
CA PRO A 53 -6.37 -16.01 3.79
C PRO A 53 -5.55 -17.20 4.27
N ASP A 54 -6.07 -18.41 4.14
CA ASP A 54 -5.38 -19.65 4.56
C ASP A 54 -4.51 -20.24 3.45
N ASP A 55 -4.52 -19.66 2.26
CA ASP A 55 -3.78 -20.18 1.10
C ASP A 55 -2.89 -19.10 0.51
N ASP A 56 -1.59 -19.18 0.78
CA ASP A 56 -0.59 -18.21 0.31
C ASP A 56 -0.39 -18.26 -1.22
N THR A 57 -0.93 -19.28 -1.91
CA THR A 57 -0.88 -19.36 -3.37
C THR A 57 -2.05 -18.62 -4.04
N SER A 58 -3.02 -18.14 -3.25
CA SER A 58 -4.23 -17.47 -3.74
C SER A 58 -4.06 -15.96 -3.94
N VAL A 59 -2.85 -15.49 -4.22
CA VAL A 59 -2.55 -14.07 -4.41
C VAL A 59 -3.35 -13.51 -5.58
N ILE A 60 -4.06 -12.40 -5.33
CA ILE A 60 -4.74 -11.64 -6.38
C ILE A 60 -3.70 -10.75 -7.05
N SER A 61 -3.48 -10.95 -8.34
CA SER A 61 -2.38 -10.28 -9.05
C SER A 61 -2.62 -8.78 -9.28
N THR A 62 -3.87 -8.38 -9.48
CA THR A 62 -4.22 -6.99 -9.77
C THR A 62 -5.56 -6.65 -9.14
N ILE A 63 -5.64 -5.47 -8.51
CA ILE A 63 -6.88 -4.93 -7.96
C ILE A 63 -7.06 -3.50 -8.48
N THR A 64 -8.20 -3.25 -9.11
CA THR A 64 -8.63 -1.90 -9.50
C THR A 64 -9.61 -1.36 -8.45
N ALA A 65 -10.02 -0.09 -8.58
CA ALA A 65 -11.01 0.49 -7.68
C ALA A 65 -12.33 -0.28 -7.69
N SER A 66 -12.79 -0.72 -8.87
CA SER A 66 -14.03 -1.52 -8.97
C SER A 66 -13.85 -2.92 -8.41
N ASP A 67 -12.68 -3.53 -8.60
CA ASP A 67 -12.37 -4.82 -7.99
C ASP A 67 -12.37 -4.71 -6.46
N PHE A 68 -11.83 -3.63 -5.92
CA PHE A 68 -11.81 -3.38 -4.47
C PHE A 68 -13.23 -3.35 -3.89
N GLU A 69 -14.14 -2.61 -4.53
CA GLU A 69 -15.52 -2.52 -4.07
C GLU A 69 -16.21 -3.89 -4.10
N ARG A 70 -15.99 -4.66 -5.15
CA ARG A 70 -16.54 -6.01 -5.28
C ARG A 70 -15.97 -6.94 -4.20
N LEU A 71 -14.66 -6.96 -4.02
CA LEU A 71 -14.00 -7.83 -3.04
C LEU A 71 -14.34 -7.46 -1.60
N LYS A 72 -14.53 -6.18 -1.34
CA LYS A 72 -15.00 -5.68 -0.04
C LYS A 72 -16.45 -6.14 0.23
N ALA A 73 -17.31 -6.02 -0.77
CA ALA A 73 -18.73 -6.39 -0.64
C ALA A 73 -18.92 -7.89 -0.41
N ASP A 74 -18.12 -8.75 -1.05
CA ASP A 74 -18.22 -10.20 -0.89
C ASP A 74 -17.42 -10.74 0.29
N GLY A 75 -16.71 -9.89 1.03
CA GLY A 75 -15.96 -10.27 2.22
C GLY A 75 -14.59 -10.90 1.96
N THR A 76 -14.13 -10.96 0.72
CA THR A 76 -12.81 -11.50 0.37
C THR A 76 -11.70 -10.67 1.02
N ILE A 77 -11.86 -9.34 1.00
CA ILE A 77 -10.94 -8.41 1.66
C ILE A 77 -11.63 -7.90 2.93
N SER A 78 -10.96 -8.06 4.06
CA SER A 78 -11.51 -7.66 5.36
C SER A 78 -10.39 -7.28 6.33
N GLY A 79 -10.78 -6.79 7.50
CA GLY A 79 -9.84 -6.48 8.59
C GLY A 79 -8.81 -5.43 8.22
N GLY A 80 -7.58 -5.67 8.61
CA GLY A 80 -6.46 -4.74 8.42
C GLY A 80 -6.06 -4.50 6.98
N MET A 81 -6.49 -5.34 6.05
CA MET A 81 -6.19 -5.17 4.63
C MET A 81 -7.05 -4.06 3.99
N LEU A 82 -8.26 -3.80 4.51
CA LEU A 82 -9.13 -2.76 3.99
C LEU A 82 -8.47 -1.38 3.99
N PRO A 83 -7.91 -0.89 5.12
CA PRO A 83 -7.25 0.42 5.11
C PRO A 83 -6.00 0.45 4.23
N LYS A 84 -5.25 -0.64 4.09
CA LYS A 84 -4.08 -0.69 3.21
C LYS A 84 -4.46 -0.46 1.76
N ILE A 85 -5.46 -1.16 1.26
CA ILE A 85 -5.92 -1.03 -0.13
C ILE A 85 -6.59 0.32 -0.34
N SER A 86 -7.37 0.79 0.63
CA SER A 86 -8.00 2.10 0.58
C SER A 86 -6.95 3.22 0.45
N ASN A 87 -5.90 3.18 1.27
CA ASN A 87 -4.79 4.13 1.19
C ASN A 87 -4.05 4.04 -0.14
N ALA A 88 -3.87 2.83 -0.65
CA ALA A 88 -3.23 2.61 -1.96
C ALA A 88 -4.02 3.27 -3.08
N LEU A 89 -5.34 3.07 -3.11
CA LEU A 89 -6.21 3.68 -4.12
C LEU A 89 -6.23 5.20 -4.00
N ALA A 90 -6.24 5.74 -2.78
CA ALA A 90 -6.18 7.18 -2.55
C ALA A 90 -4.86 7.77 -3.10
N ALA A 91 -3.74 7.09 -2.87
CA ALA A 91 -2.44 7.52 -3.40
C ALA A 91 -2.44 7.54 -4.93
N ILE A 92 -3.04 6.54 -5.57
CA ILE A 92 -3.16 6.47 -7.03
C ILE A 92 -4.00 7.64 -7.57
N GLN A 93 -5.09 7.97 -6.90
CA GLN A 93 -5.92 9.13 -7.27
C GLN A 93 -5.17 10.46 -7.16
N LYS A 94 -4.15 10.51 -6.31
CA LYS A 94 -3.32 11.70 -6.11
C LYS A 94 -2.08 11.73 -7.00
N GLY A 95 -1.91 10.76 -7.90
CA GLY A 95 -0.85 10.78 -8.90
C GLY A 95 0.19 9.67 -8.81
N VAL A 96 0.16 8.82 -7.80
CA VAL A 96 1.04 7.65 -7.73
C VAL A 96 0.68 6.69 -8.86
N LYS A 97 1.68 6.21 -9.58
CA LYS A 97 1.47 5.41 -10.78
C LYS A 97 0.86 4.04 -10.48
N ARG A 98 1.37 3.39 -9.44
CA ARG A 98 0.85 2.10 -8.98
C ARG A 98 1.31 1.83 -7.56
N VAL A 99 0.63 0.92 -6.90
CA VAL A 99 1.00 0.43 -5.56
C VAL A 99 1.11 -1.09 -5.63
N VAL A 100 2.16 -1.64 -5.03
CA VAL A 100 2.37 -3.09 -4.94
C VAL A 100 2.32 -3.51 -3.48
N ILE A 101 1.55 -4.55 -3.19
CA ILE A 101 1.49 -5.16 -1.86
C ILE A 101 2.14 -6.54 -1.95
N THR A 102 3.21 -6.76 -1.18
CA THR A 102 3.99 -7.99 -1.27
C THR A 102 4.63 -8.30 0.08
N SER A 103 5.31 -9.45 0.19
CA SER A 103 6.11 -9.74 1.37
C SER A 103 7.45 -9.00 1.33
N ALA A 104 8.03 -8.76 2.51
CA ALA A 104 9.33 -8.10 2.60
C ALA A 104 10.42 -8.86 1.83
N GLN A 105 10.32 -10.19 1.77
CA GLN A 105 11.28 -11.06 1.09
C GLN A 105 11.15 -11.04 -0.43
N ALA A 106 10.00 -10.59 -0.93
CA ALA A 106 9.70 -10.59 -2.37
C ALA A 106 9.81 -9.19 -3.01
N ILE A 107 10.26 -8.20 -2.27
CA ILE A 107 10.48 -6.85 -2.81
C ILE A 107 11.48 -6.91 -3.97
N GLY A 108 11.11 -6.30 -5.09
CA GLY A 108 11.94 -6.30 -6.28
C GLY A 108 11.81 -7.56 -7.13
N LYS A 109 11.03 -8.54 -6.70
CA LYS A 109 10.73 -9.76 -7.47
C LYS A 109 9.36 -9.65 -8.11
N SER A 110 9.11 -10.48 -9.13
CA SER A 110 7.77 -10.61 -9.69
C SER A 110 6.85 -11.28 -8.68
N GLY A 111 5.61 -10.84 -8.60
CA GLY A 111 4.62 -11.36 -7.66
C GLY A 111 4.00 -10.24 -6.83
N GLY A 112 3.20 -10.62 -5.84
CA GLY A 112 2.44 -9.68 -5.04
C GLY A 112 1.19 -9.18 -5.76
N THR A 113 0.53 -8.21 -5.17
CA THR A 113 -0.69 -7.60 -5.71
C THR A 113 -0.40 -6.19 -6.17
N THR A 114 -0.73 -5.89 -7.43
CA THR A 114 -0.61 -4.54 -7.98
C THR A 114 -1.96 -3.85 -7.88
N ILE A 115 -1.98 -2.68 -7.23
CA ILE A 115 -3.16 -1.82 -7.14
C ILE A 115 -3.00 -0.73 -8.19
N LYS A 116 -4.04 -0.52 -8.99
CA LYS A 116 -4.06 0.52 -10.01
C LYS A 116 -5.47 1.07 -10.23
N ALA A 117 -5.55 2.16 -10.94
CA ALA A 117 -6.85 2.82 -11.22
C ALA A 117 -7.80 1.94 -12.01
#